data_b9018f83ea51f51b64e6d1c6f04e7b05
#
_entry.id   b9018f83ea51f51b64e6d1c6f04e7b05
#
_cell.length_a   1.000
_cell.length_b   1.000
_cell.length_c   1.000
_cell.angle_alpha   90.00
_cell.angle_beta   90.00
_cell.angle_gamma   90.00
#
_symmetry.space_group_name_H-M   'P 1'
#
loop_
_entity.id
_entity.type
_entity.pdbx_description
1 polymer ?
#
loop_
_entity_poly.entity_id
_entity_poly.type
_entity_poly.pdbx_seq_one_letter_code
_entity_poly.pdbx_strand_id
1 'polypeptide(L)'
;MSRLPSPSSPGDEVPDIARGALWALLASVGCTLLLAFPALAGQFLINPYSDQFKAGYAFRHFAAESLRAGQGIPLWNPYLFGGMPYVAAMHGDVFYPTALLRMLLPTDVAMTWGFILHMVMAGSFTYLFLRAIGLSFASALVGGVAYLLGGTVASYASPGHDGKLFVSALLPLALFAVHRGVGEGKRWAWGLLALVVGLQVLSPHPQLLQYSLLTTGAYALFVAWRAARGRDQAGPGTPASGNAWLRLVASLGAVVLGMTMGFIQYWPVREYVAWSPRSGGKGWEHAISYSLPIEELINTWLPQFSGILDQYWGRNGIHLHSEYLGASVLLLAAFGIASGRAVPALRATRWFFVGTLVIATLWALGGNTPFYSIVYAIVPGTK
;
A
#
# COMPACT_ATOMS: atom_id res chain seq x y z
N MET A 1 27.41 -0.70 39.58
CA MET A 1 25.98 -1.12 39.60
C MET A 1 25.14 0.09 39.23
N SER A 2 24.88 0.33 37.95
CA SER A 2 23.96 1.36 37.45
C SER A 2 22.53 0.85 37.57
N ARG A 3 21.69 1.55 38.32
CA ARG A 3 20.25 1.24 38.44
C ARG A 3 19.59 1.38 37.05
N LEU A 4 18.96 0.30 36.57
CA LEU A 4 18.06 0.38 35.42
C LEU A 4 16.94 1.38 35.74
N PRO A 5 16.52 2.21 34.77
CA PRO A 5 15.37 3.11 34.98
C PRO A 5 14.11 2.29 35.29
N SER A 6 13.36 2.74 36.29
CA SER A 6 12.06 2.17 36.67
C SER A 6 11.08 2.22 35.47
N PRO A 7 10.20 1.22 35.28
CA PRO A 7 9.19 1.28 34.24
C PRO A 7 8.29 2.51 34.47
N SER A 8 8.10 3.32 33.44
CA SER A 8 7.19 4.46 33.43
C SER A 8 5.76 4.02 33.76
N SER A 9 5.02 4.86 34.49
CA SER A 9 3.63 4.57 34.84
C SER A 9 2.71 4.57 33.59
N PRO A 10 1.61 3.82 33.54
CA PRO A 10 0.71 3.76 32.38
C PRO A 10 0.12 5.12 31.93
N GLY A 11 0.21 6.16 32.79
CA GLY A 11 -0.25 7.52 32.49
C GLY A 11 0.72 8.36 31.66
N ASP A 12 2.02 8.00 31.63
CA ASP A 12 3.06 8.78 30.98
C ASP A 12 3.25 8.41 29.50
N GLU A 13 2.71 7.27 29.05
CA GLU A 13 2.90 6.76 27.69
C GLU A 13 2.03 7.45 26.62
N VAL A 14 0.83 7.94 26.98
CA VAL A 14 -0.11 8.52 26.01
C VAL A 14 0.42 9.84 25.41
N PRO A 15 0.99 10.79 26.19
CA PRO A 15 1.58 12.00 25.64
C PRO A 15 2.79 11.71 24.72
N ASP A 16 3.59 10.69 25.03
CA ASP A 16 4.76 10.31 24.24
C ASP A 16 4.38 9.70 22.88
N ILE A 17 3.34 8.86 22.84
CA ILE A 17 2.80 8.30 21.59
C ILE A 17 2.25 9.40 20.69
N ALA A 18 1.46 10.32 21.24
CA ALA A 18 0.89 11.43 20.47
C ALA A 18 1.98 12.38 19.95
N ARG A 19 2.96 12.74 20.79
CA ARG A 19 4.10 13.56 20.40
C ARG A 19 4.95 12.85 19.34
N GLY A 20 5.19 11.56 19.47
CA GLY A 20 5.92 10.76 18.49
C GLY A 20 5.20 10.67 17.15
N ALA A 21 3.88 10.54 17.15
CA ALA A 21 3.07 10.55 15.92
C ALA A 21 3.14 11.90 15.18
N LEU A 22 3.15 13.01 15.93
CA LEU A 22 3.33 14.34 15.36
C LEU A 22 4.70 14.47 14.66
N TRP A 23 5.78 14.03 15.31
CA TRP A 23 7.11 14.06 14.70
C TRP A 23 7.20 13.18 13.45
N ALA A 24 6.56 12.01 13.46
CA ALA A 24 6.50 11.15 12.28
C ALA A 24 5.72 11.80 11.14
N LEU A 25 4.60 12.45 11.44
CA LEU A 25 3.84 13.21 10.46
C LEU A 25 4.67 14.36 9.88
N LEU A 26 5.33 15.17 10.73
CA LEU A 26 6.17 16.28 10.28
C LEU A 26 7.35 15.81 9.43
N ALA A 27 8.00 14.71 9.81
CA ALA A 27 9.07 14.09 9.01
C ALA A 27 8.54 13.59 7.66
N SER A 28 7.38 12.93 7.65
CA SER A 28 6.74 12.46 6.40
C SER A 28 6.36 13.63 5.50
N VAL A 29 5.80 14.71 6.05
CA VAL A 29 5.50 15.95 5.30
C VAL A 29 6.79 16.57 4.74
N GLY A 30 7.81 16.75 5.58
CA GLY A 30 9.08 17.35 5.17
C GLY A 30 9.77 16.56 4.07
N CYS A 31 9.88 15.23 4.22
CA CYS A 31 10.48 14.36 3.19
C CYS A 31 9.66 14.38 1.89
N THR A 32 8.33 14.35 1.98
CA THR A 32 7.46 14.38 0.80
C THR A 32 7.56 15.72 0.07
N LEU A 33 7.52 16.85 0.78
CA LEU A 33 7.62 18.17 0.17
C LEU A 33 9.02 18.41 -0.42
N LEU A 34 10.07 17.86 0.19
CA LEU A 34 11.42 17.91 -0.37
C LEU A 34 11.51 17.10 -1.67
N LEU A 35 10.89 15.93 -1.74
CA LEU A 35 10.83 15.11 -2.95
C LEU A 35 9.96 15.76 -4.03
N ALA A 36 8.82 16.33 -3.64
CA ALA A 36 7.83 16.93 -4.52
C ALA A 36 7.93 18.46 -4.57
N PHE A 37 9.13 19.04 -4.35
CA PHE A 37 9.30 20.50 -4.29
C PHE A 37 8.76 21.26 -5.52
N PRO A 38 8.75 20.71 -6.75
CA PRO A 38 8.16 21.43 -7.88
C PRO A 38 6.67 21.73 -7.70
N ALA A 39 5.95 20.92 -6.93
CA ALA A 39 4.55 21.16 -6.60
C ALA A 39 4.34 22.45 -5.78
N LEU A 40 5.32 22.84 -4.96
CA LEU A 40 5.29 24.10 -4.21
C LEU A 40 5.39 25.33 -5.10
N ALA A 41 5.96 25.18 -6.31
CA ALA A 41 5.97 26.18 -7.36
C ALA A 41 4.75 26.07 -8.30
N GLY A 42 3.73 25.31 -7.93
CA GLY A 42 2.52 25.11 -8.72
C GLY A 42 2.67 24.21 -9.92
N GLN A 43 3.77 23.45 -10.01
CA GLN A 43 3.97 22.52 -11.13
C GLN A 43 3.13 21.25 -10.93
N PHE A 44 2.56 20.76 -12.02
CA PHE A 44 1.92 19.46 -12.05
C PHE A 44 2.99 18.36 -12.01
N LEU A 45 2.90 17.48 -11.01
CA LEU A 45 3.80 16.32 -10.89
C LEU A 45 3.41 15.25 -11.92
N ILE A 46 3.88 15.45 -13.15
CA ILE A 46 3.56 14.59 -14.30
C ILE A 46 4.80 14.33 -15.13
N ASN A 47 4.90 13.13 -15.66
CA ASN A 47 5.87 12.78 -16.68
C ASN A 47 5.15 12.71 -18.05
N PRO A 48 5.69 13.25 -19.16
CA PRO A 48 5.08 13.16 -20.49
C PRO A 48 4.78 11.74 -20.97
N TYR A 49 5.50 10.75 -20.46
CA TYR A 49 5.28 9.33 -20.77
C TYR A 49 4.31 8.65 -19.80
N SER A 50 3.78 9.38 -18.81
CA SER A 50 2.89 8.80 -17.78
C SER A 50 1.48 8.54 -18.30
N ASP A 51 0.79 7.58 -17.68
CA ASP A 51 -0.62 7.32 -17.92
C ASP A 51 -1.51 8.52 -17.55
N GLN A 52 -1.08 9.34 -16.60
CA GLN A 52 -1.81 10.56 -16.22
C GLN A 52 -1.75 11.60 -17.33
N PHE A 53 -0.60 11.77 -18.00
CA PHE A 53 -0.51 12.67 -19.12
C PHE A 53 -1.31 12.19 -20.33
N LYS A 54 -1.24 10.88 -20.64
CA LYS A 54 -1.90 10.29 -21.82
C LYS A 54 -3.41 10.25 -21.71
N ALA A 55 -3.95 9.96 -20.51
CA ALA A 55 -5.37 9.73 -20.34
C ALA A 55 -5.91 10.12 -18.94
N GLY A 56 -5.17 9.87 -17.88
CA GLY A 56 -5.66 9.97 -16.52
C GLY A 56 -6.14 11.37 -16.12
N TYR A 57 -5.45 12.42 -16.56
CA TYR A 57 -5.86 13.80 -16.37
C TYR A 57 -7.20 14.07 -17.08
N ALA A 58 -7.30 13.72 -18.36
CA ALA A 58 -8.50 13.96 -19.16
C ALA A 58 -9.74 13.27 -18.56
N PHE A 59 -9.59 12.04 -18.10
CA PHE A 59 -10.69 11.32 -17.43
C PHE A 59 -11.16 12.04 -16.16
N ARG A 60 -10.22 12.45 -15.31
CA ARG A 60 -10.55 13.11 -14.04
C ARG A 60 -11.09 14.51 -14.23
N HIS A 61 -10.56 15.23 -15.21
CA HIS A 61 -11.06 16.55 -15.57
C HIS A 61 -12.50 16.47 -16.07
N PHE A 62 -12.81 15.54 -16.97
CA PHE A 62 -14.18 15.32 -17.47
C PHE A 62 -15.19 15.06 -16.35
N ALA A 63 -14.84 14.17 -15.39
CA ALA A 63 -15.70 13.92 -14.24
C ALA A 63 -15.84 15.15 -13.34
N ALA A 64 -14.76 15.89 -13.10
CA ALA A 64 -14.79 17.10 -12.27
C ALA A 64 -15.67 18.17 -12.89
N GLU A 65 -15.60 18.41 -14.20
CA GLU A 65 -16.46 19.36 -14.91
C GLU A 65 -17.95 18.94 -14.85
N SER A 66 -18.26 17.65 -15.09
CA SER A 66 -19.61 17.11 -14.97
C SER A 66 -20.20 17.34 -13.57
N LEU A 67 -19.41 17.07 -12.53
CA LEU A 67 -19.82 17.28 -11.14
C LEU A 67 -20.00 18.76 -10.80
N ARG A 68 -19.08 19.64 -11.23
CA ARG A 68 -19.19 21.11 -11.02
C ARG A 68 -20.38 21.71 -11.73
N ALA A 69 -20.73 21.17 -12.90
CA ALA A 69 -21.91 21.58 -13.66
C ALA A 69 -23.23 21.05 -13.07
N GLY A 70 -23.18 20.30 -11.95
CA GLY A 70 -24.36 19.69 -11.34
C GLY A 70 -24.98 18.53 -12.13
N GLN A 71 -24.26 17.98 -13.12
CA GLN A 71 -24.72 16.86 -13.94
C GLN A 71 -24.51 15.50 -13.28
N GLY A 72 -23.84 15.46 -12.11
CA GLY A 72 -23.52 14.24 -11.40
C GLY A 72 -22.30 13.50 -11.96
N ILE A 73 -22.10 12.24 -11.51
CA ILE A 73 -21.03 11.38 -11.99
C ILE A 73 -21.37 10.93 -13.42
N PRO A 74 -20.48 11.18 -14.41
CA PRO A 74 -20.76 10.77 -15.79
C PRO A 74 -20.77 9.24 -15.88
N LEU A 75 -21.75 8.68 -16.56
CA LEU A 75 -21.82 7.23 -16.81
C LEU A 75 -21.14 6.84 -18.13
N TRP A 76 -21.05 7.77 -19.08
CA TRP A 76 -20.47 7.58 -20.40
C TRP A 76 -19.49 8.72 -20.73
N ASN A 77 -18.32 8.37 -21.24
CA ASN A 77 -17.35 9.32 -21.77
C ASN A 77 -17.33 9.23 -23.31
N PRO A 78 -17.86 10.22 -24.03
CA PRO A 78 -17.91 10.20 -25.48
C PRO A 78 -16.59 10.55 -26.19
N TYR A 79 -15.62 11.06 -25.44
CA TYR A 79 -14.40 11.65 -26.00
C TYR A 79 -13.25 10.65 -26.17
N LEU A 80 -13.41 9.41 -25.73
CA LEU A 80 -12.36 8.41 -25.77
C LEU A 80 -12.81 7.17 -26.55
N PHE A 81 -11.98 6.71 -27.50
CA PHE A 81 -12.20 5.48 -28.26
C PHE A 81 -13.59 5.37 -28.94
N GLY A 82 -14.18 6.52 -29.31
CA GLY A 82 -15.56 6.56 -29.85
C GLY A 82 -16.65 6.46 -28.79
N GLY A 83 -16.29 6.53 -27.53
CA GLY A 83 -17.17 6.47 -26.38
C GLY A 83 -16.97 5.18 -25.55
N MET A 84 -16.98 5.35 -24.23
CA MET A 84 -16.82 4.24 -23.30
C MET A 84 -17.51 4.48 -21.96
N PRO A 85 -17.92 3.41 -21.24
CA PRO A 85 -18.46 3.55 -19.89
C PRO A 85 -17.42 4.19 -18.96
N TYR A 86 -17.80 5.29 -18.26
CA TYR A 86 -16.86 6.02 -17.43
C TYR A 86 -16.47 5.24 -16.16
N VAL A 87 -17.48 4.82 -15.38
CA VAL A 87 -17.24 4.11 -14.11
C VAL A 87 -16.68 2.70 -14.36
N ALA A 88 -17.27 1.98 -15.32
CA ALA A 88 -16.92 0.59 -15.59
C ALA A 88 -15.52 0.43 -16.22
N ALA A 89 -15.02 1.45 -16.92
CA ALA A 89 -13.67 1.43 -17.48
C ALA A 89 -12.56 1.61 -16.45
N MET A 90 -12.88 1.97 -15.20
CA MET A 90 -11.95 2.13 -14.08
C MET A 90 -10.76 3.08 -14.32
N HIS A 91 -10.94 4.07 -15.18
CA HIS A 91 -9.87 5.02 -15.50
C HIS A 91 -9.78 6.21 -14.54
N GLY A 92 -10.70 6.32 -13.60
CA GLY A 92 -10.73 7.38 -12.59
C GLY A 92 -10.96 6.84 -11.20
N ASP A 93 -10.65 7.68 -10.24
CA ASP A 93 -10.82 7.45 -8.81
C ASP A 93 -12.07 8.19 -8.29
N VAL A 94 -13.16 8.23 -9.09
CA VAL A 94 -14.33 9.09 -8.86
C VAL A 94 -15.02 8.87 -7.50
N PHE A 95 -14.95 7.66 -6.97
CA PHE A 95 -15.49 7.32 -5.64
C PHE A 95 -14.44 7.40 -4.52
N TYR A 96 -13.18 7.65 -4.86
CA TYR A 96 -12.13 7.78 -3.86
C TYR A 96 -12.12 9.20 -3.28
N PRO A 97 -11.87 9.38 -1.95
CA PRO A 97 -12.03 10.71 -1.31
C PRO A 97 -11.25 11.85 -1.93
N THR A 98 -10.07 11.60 -2.52
CA THR A 98 -9.30 12.66 -3.22
C THR A 98 -10.00 13.19 -4.46
N ALA A 99 -11.00 12.49 -4.99
CA ALA A 99 -11.85 13.02 -6.05
C ALA A 99 -12.56 14.32 -5.63
N LEU A 100 -12.89 14.45 -4.35
CA LEU A 100 -13.52 15.66 -3.80
C LEU A 100 -12.60 16.88 -3.89
N LEU A 101 -11.29 16.71 -3.88
CA LEU A 101 -10.36 17.82 -4.07
C LEU A 101 -10.56 18.51 -5.42
N ARG A 102 -10.95 17.75 -6.44
CA ARG A 102 -11.22 18.27 -7.78
C ARG A 102 -12.53 19.07 -7.88
N MET A 103 -13.36 19.03 -6.86
CA MET A 103 -14.53 19.95 -6.77
C MET A 103 -14.10 21.36 -6.36
N LEU A 104 -12.98 21.49 -5.65
CA LEU A 104 -12.52 22.74 -5.06
C LEU A 104 -11.28 23.31 -5.75
N LEU A 105 -10.45 22.46 -6.34
CA LEU A 105 -9.15 22.78 -6.92
C LEU A 105 -9.11 22.44 -8.42
N PRO A 106 -8.26 23.10 -9.21
CA PRO A 106 -7.94 22.63 -10.56
C PRO A 106 -7.50 21.17 -10.55
N THR A 107 -7.80 20.44 -11.62
CA THR A 107 -7.61 18.99 -11.68
C THR A 107 -6.14 18.57 -11.50
N ASP A 108 -5.21 19.27 -12.10
CA ASP A 108 -3.76 19.09 -12.00
C ASP A 108 -3.25 19.31 -10.57
N VAL A 109 -3.71 20.39 -9.93
CA VAL A 109 -3.41 20.70 -8.52
C VAL A 109 -3.95 19.61 -7.60
N ALA A 110 -5.21 19.21 -7.78
CA ALA A 110 -5.84 18.17 -6.96
C ALA A 110 -5.15 16.82 -7.10
N MET A 111 -4.72 16.45 -8.32
CA MET A 111 -3.96 15.22 -8.57
C MET A 111 -2.58 15.26 -7.90
N THR A 112 -1.86 16.36 -8.06
CA THR A 112 -0.55 16.59 -7.42
C THR A 112 -0.64 16.45 -5.90
N TRP A 113 -1.59 17.14 -5.27
CA TRP A 113 -1.78 17.05 -3.82
C TRP A 113 -2.34 15.70 -3.37
N GLY A 114 -3.05 14.99 -4.25
CA GLY A 114 -3.43 13.60 -4.02
C GLY A 114 -2.20 12.69 -3.86
N PHE A 115 -1.18 12.81 -4.71
CA PHE A 115 0.10 12.10 -4.56
C PHE A 115 0.80 12.48 -3.25
N ILE A 116 0.96 13.78 -2.98
CA ILE A 116 1.62 14.29 -1.77
C ILE A 116 0.95 13.71 -0.50
N LEU A 117 -0.38 13.77 -0.44
CA LEU A 117 -1.15 13.26 0.69
C LEU A 117 -0.86 11.77 0.94
N HIS A 118 -0.89 10.94 -0.11
CA HIS A 118 -0.67 9.50 0.03
C HIS A 118 0.78 9.16 0.36
N MET A 119 1.74 9.93 -0.10
CA MET A 119 3.13 9.79 0.33
C MET A 119 3.27 10.05 1.84
N VAL A 120 2.66 11.13 2.34
CA VAL A 120 2.64 11.45 3.78
C VAL A 120 1.95 10.33 4.58
N MET A 121 0.82 9.81 4.06
CA MET A 121 0.11 8.69 4.68
C MET A 121 0.98 7.44 4.74
N ALA A 122 1.71 7.11 3.66
CA ALA A 122 2.59 5.95 3.60
C ALA A 122 3.63 5.95 4.74
N GLY A 123 4.32 7.07 4.95
CA GLY A 123 5.31 7.21 6.04
C GLY A 123 4.66 7.18 7.42
N SER A 124 3.60 7.97 7.61
CA SER A 124 2.92 8.11 8.90
C SER A 124 2.25 6.81 9.35
N PHE A 125 1.57 6.11 8.45
CA PHE A 125 0.91 4.85 8.79
C PHE A 125 1.90 3.71 9.02
N THR A 126 3.03 3.70 8.31
CA THR A 126 4.13 2.77 8.59
C THR A 126 4.69 3.01 9.98
N TYR A 127 4.92 4.27 10.37
CA TYR A 127 5.32 4.60 11.74
C TYR A 127 4.33 4.04 12.78
N LEU A 128 3.02 4.29 12.61
CA LEU A 128 1.99 3.80 13.53
C LEU A 128 2.01 2.27 13.66
N PHE A 129 2.13 1.57 12.54
CA PHE A 129 2.22 0.11 12.53
C PHE A 129 3.47 -0.39 13.26
N LEU A 130 4.64 0.19 12.98
CA LEU A 130 5.89 -0.21 13.60
C LEU A 130 5.90 0.06 15.11
N ARG A 131 5.29 1.17 15.56
CA ARG A 131 5.07 1.42 16.99
C ARG A 131 4.14 0.40 17.62
N ALA A 132 3.07 0.02 16.92
CA ALA A 132 2.12 -0.97 17.42
C ALA A 132 2.77 -2.34 17.66
N ILE A 133 3.70 -2.76 16.81
CA ILE A 133 4.42 -4.03 16.98
C ILE A 133 5.59 -3.94 17.97
N GLY A 134 5.81 -2.80 18.62
CA GLY A 134 6.75 -2.63 19.72
C GLY A 134 8.13 -2.06 19.35
N LEU A 135 8.32 -1.46 18.17
CA LEU A 135 9.57 -0.78 17.85
C LEU A 135 9.69 0.55 18.62
N SER A 136 10.95 0.96 18.91
CA SER A 136 11.22 2.27 19.49
C SER A 136 10.79 3.42 18.59
N PHE A 137 10.68 4.63 19.15
CA PHE A 137 10.35 5.83 18.38
C PHE A 137 11.30 6.00 17.18
N ALA A 138 12.62 5.97 17.43
CA ALA A 138 13.62 6.17 16.37
C ALA A 138 13.54 5.09 15.29
N SER A 139 13.43 3.81 15.67
CA SER A 139 13.32 2.70 14.69
C SER A 139 12.04 2.79 13.86
N ALA A 140 10.92 3.17 14.48
CA ALA A 140 9.65 3.32 13.77
C ALA A 140 9.67 4.54 12.83
N LEU A 141 10.29 5.65 13.25
CA LEU A 141 10.46 6.84 12.42
C LEU A 141 11.31 6.54 11.18
N VAL A 142 12.47 5.92 11.38
CA VAL A 142 13.35 5.50 10.27
C VAL A 142 12.62 4.55 9.33
N GLY A 143 11.87 3.57 9.87
CA GLY A 143 11.07 2.65 9.06
C GLY A 143 9.97 3.33 8.26
N GLY A 144 9.29 4.33 8.84
CA GLY A 144 8.28 5.14 8.16
C GLY A 144 8.87 5.95 6.99
N VAL A 145 10.00 6.64 7.25
CA VAL A 145 10.71 7.40 6.21
C VAL A 145 11.27 6.47 5.12
N ALA A 146 11.82 5.31 5.51
CA ALA A 146 12.33 4.33 4.57
C ALA A 146 11.23 3.78 3.64
N TYR A 147 10.03 3.52 4.17
CA TYR A 147 8.90 3.08 3.36
C TYR A 147 8.43 4.17 2.39
N LEU A 148 8.26 5.38 2.86
CA LEU A 148 7.86 6.55 2.08
C LEU A 148 8.85 6.84 0.93
N LEU A 149 10.16 6.85 1.22
CA LEU A 149 11.22 7.16 0.26
C LEU A 149 11.70 5.93 -0.52
N GLY A 150 11.20 4.73 -0.20
CA GLY A 150 11.49 3.52 -0.96
C GLY A 150 11.15 3.70 -2.44
N GLY A 151 12.05 3.27 -3.33
CA GLY A 151 11.96 3.53 -4.76
C GLY A 151 10.61 3.18 -5.34
N THR A 152 10.05 2.03 -4.95
CA THR A 152 8.74 1.59 -5.45
C THR A 152 7.63 2.58 -5.11
N VAL A 153 7.52 3.02 -3.84
CA VAL A 153 6.46 3.96 -3.42
C VAL A 153 6.69 5.34 -4.04
N ALA A 154 7.92 5.86 -3.95
CA ALA A 154 8.27 7.19 -4.45
C ALA A 154 8.13 7.30 -5.98
N SER A 155 8.42 6.23 -6.72
CA SER A 155 8.37 6.23 -8.18
C SER A 155 6.98 6.09 -8.78
N TYR A 156 5.93 5.76 -8.01
CA TYR A 156 4.57 5.62 -8.57
C TYR A 156 4.04 6.91 -9.24
N ALA A 157 4.51 8.08 -8.81
CA ALA A 157 4.13 9.34 -9.42
C ALA A 157 4.64 9.45 -10.87
N SER A 158 5.85 8.97 -11.16
CA SER A 158 6.49 9.11 -12.49
C SER A 158 5.67 8.49 -13.62
N PRO A 159 5.25 7.21 -13.60
CA PRO A 159 4.36 6.65 -14.61
C PRO A 159 2.88 7.01 -14.41
N GLY A 160 2.53 7.73 -13.36
CA GLY A 160 1.17 8.15 -13.08
C GLY A 160 0.28 7.07 -12.47
N HIS A 161 0.85 6.18 -11.67
CA HIS A 161 0.15 5.05 -11.05
C HIS A 161 -0.38 5.40 -9.65
N ASP A 162 -1.23 6.40 -9.55
CA ASP A 162 -1.83 6.85 -8.29
C ASP A 162 -2.59 5.73 -7.55
N GLY A 163 -3.35 4.90 -8.25
CA GLY A 163 -4.04 3.77 -7.62
C GLY A 163 -3.08 2.79 -6.92
N LYS A 164 -1.87 2.57 -7.45
CA LYS A 164 -0.84 1.78 -6.76
C LYS A 164 -0.38 2.47 -5.48
N LEU A 165 -0.13 3.78 -5.56
CA LEU A 165 0.27 4.56 -4.39
C LEU A 165 -0.81 4.54 -3.31
N PHE A 166 -2.09 4.71 -3.68
CA PHE A 166 -3.20 4.73 -2.72
C PHE A 166 -3.28 3.42 -1.92
N VAL A 167 -3.25 2.27 -2.60
CA VAL A 167 -3.26 0.98 -1.92
C VAL A 167 -2.01 0.78 -1.06
N SER A 168 -0.83 1.14 -1.58
CA SER A 168 0.43 0.97 -0.86
C SER A 168 0.50 1.85 0.39
N ALA A 169 0.00 3.08 0.33
CA ALA A 169 -0.06 3.98 1.47
C ALA A 169 -1.00 3.48 2.59
N LEU A 170 -2.07 2.79 2.20
CA LEU A 170 -3.07 2.25 3.12
C LEU A 170 -2.70 0.89 3.71
N LEU A 171 -1.81 0.11 3.08
CA LEU A 171 -1.41 -1.21 3.57
C LEU A 171 -0.86 -1.20 5.00
N PRO A 172 0.06 -0.31 5.40
CA PRO A 172 0.52 -0.26 6.78
C PRO A 172 -0.59 0.02 7.80
N LEU A 173 -1.60 0.81 7.42
CA LEU A 173 -2.75 1.08 8.29
C LEU A 173 -3.67 -0.15 8.42
N ALA A 174 -3.81 -0.96 7.34
CA ALA A 174 -4.52 -2.24 7.42
C ALA A 174 -3.80 -3.21 8.38
N LEU A 175 -2.47 -3.31 8.28
CA LEU A 175 -1.66 -4.14 9.20
C LEU A 175 -1.76 -3.64 10.66
N PHE A 176 -1.75 -2.33 10.86
CA PHE A 176 -1.99 -1.71 12.17
C PHE A 176 -3.37 -2.09 12.73
N ALA A 177 -4.42 -1.96 11.93
CA ALA A 177 -5.78 -2.31 12.33
C ALA A 177 -5.90 -3.80 12.69
N VAL A 178 -5.30 -4.69 11.90
CA VAL A 178 -5.23 -6.13 12.21
C VAL A 178 -4.49 -6.37 13.53
N HIS A 179 -3.35 -5.73 13.74
CA HIS A 179 -2.58 -5.89 14.98
C HIS A 179 -3.41 -5.48 16.22
N ARG A 180 -4.07 -4.32 16.16
CA ARG A 180 -4.93 -3.82 17.23
C ARG A 180 -6.22 -4.65 17.42
N GLY A 181 -6.85 -5.08 16.32
CA GLY A 181 -8.11 -5.84 16.36
C GLY A 181 -7.91 -7.30 16.75
N VAL A 182 -7.05 -8.02 16.03
CA VAL A 182 -6.81 -9.46 16.26
C VAL A 182 -5.88 -9.68 17.44
N GLY A 183 -4.76 -8.95 17.51
CA GLY A 183 -3.76 -9.11 18.56
C GLY A 183 -4.25 -8.60 19.92
N GLU A 184 -4.72 -7.38 19.96
CA GLU A 184 -5.08 -6.69 21.22
C GLU A 184 -6.59 -6.70 21.52
N GLY A 185 -7.46 -7.14 20.60
CA GLY A 185 -8.91 -7.18 20.83
C GLY A 185 -9.60 -5.81 20.83
N LYS A 186 -8.98 -4.79 20.21
CA LYS A 186 -9.55 -3.44 20.16
C LYS A 186 -10.67 -3.36 19.12
N ARG A 187 -11.93 -3.20 19.56
CA ARG A 187 -13.12 -3.24 18.68
C ARG A 187 -13.14 -2.15 17.59
N TRP A 188 -12.68 -0.94 17.92
CA TRP A 188 -12.58 0.16 16.94
C TRP A 188 -11.71 -0.18 15.72
N ALA A 189 -10.74 -1.07 15.90
CA ALA A 189 -9.81 -1.46 14.83
C ALA A 189 -10.50 -2.25 13.71
N TRP A 190 -11.62 -2.92 13.98
CA TRP A 190 -12.41 -3.59 12.93
C TRP A 190 -13.12 -2.57 12.03
N GLY A 191 -13.68 -1.50 12.62
CA GLY A 191 -14.23 -0.38 11.85
C GLY A 191 -13.15 0.30 10.98
N LEU A 192 -11.96 0.54 11.56
CA LEU A 192 -10.81 1.06 10.81
C LEU A 192 -10.40 0.12 9.68
N LEU A 193 -10.32 -1.20 9.92
CA LEU A 193 -9.99 -2.18 8.89
C LEU A 193 -11.01 -2.17 7.74
N ALA A 194 -12.31 -2.13 8.06
CA ALA A 194 -13.36 -2.03 7.06
C ALA A 194 -13.23 -0.76 6.21
N LEU A 195 -12.98 0.40 6.84
CA LEU A 195 -12.77 1.66 6.15
C LEU A 195 -11.54 1.59 5.22
N VAL A 196 -10.41 1.10 5.74
CA VAL A 196 -9.15 1.02 4.97
C VAL A 196 -9.30 0.09 3.77
N VAL A 197 -9.92 -1.09 3.96
CA VAL A 197 -10.19 -2.02 2.86
C VAL A 197 -11.15 -1.39 1.85
N GLY A 198 -12.21 -0.71 2.30
CA GLY A 198 -13.12 0.02 1.42
C GLY A 198 -12.41 1.06 0.56
N LEU A 199 -11.52 1.86 1.16
CA LEU A 199 -10.69 2.81 0.42
C LEU A 199 -9.75 2.12 -0.56
N GLN A 200 -9.13 1.01 -0.19
CA GLN A 200 -8.29 0.24 -1.10
C GLN A 200 -9.09 -0.34 -2.29
N VAL A 201 -10.33 -0.75 -2.06
CA VAL A 201 -11.24 -1.24 -3.12
C VAL A 201 -11.64 -0.11 -4.06
N LEU A 202 -11.90 1.09 -3.55
CA LEU A 202 -12.22 2.27 -4.35
C LEU A 202 -11.02 2.87 -5.09
N SER A 203 -9.80 2.41 -4.78
CA SER A 203 -8.61 2.74 -5.54
C SER A 203 -8.62 1.98 -6.89
N PRO A 204 -8.31 2.63 -8.02
CA PRO A 204 -8.44 2.00 -9.33
C PRO A 204 -7.27 1.04 -9.64
N HIS A 205 -6.90 0.15 -8.70
CA HIS A 205 -5.82 -0.82 -8.91
C HIS A 205 -6.08 -2.20 -8.27
N PRO A 206 -6.86 -3.08 -8.94
CA PRO A 206 -7.26 -4.39 -8.40
C PRO A 206 -6.11 -5.30 -8.01
N GLN A 207 -5.01 -5.30 -8.77
CA GLN A 207 -3.86 -6.16 -8.52
C GLN A 207 -3.16 -5.80 -7.19
N LEU A 208 -2.92 -4.51 -6.94
CA LEU A 208 -2.33 -4.09 -5.66
C LEU A 208 -3.29 -4.33 -4.48
N LEU A 209 -4.60 -4.14 -4.70
CA LEU A 209 -5.61 -4.53 -3.71
C LEU A 209 -5.49 -6.02 -3.35
N GLN A 210 -5.37 -6.90 -4.34
CA GLN A 210 -5.18 -8.34 -4.12
C GLN A 210 -3.94 -8.61 -3.27
N TYR A 211 -2.80 -8.01 -3.59
CA TYR A 211 -1.56 -8.19 -2.81
C TYR A 211 -1.70 -7.64 -1.39
N SER A 212 -2.36 -6.51 -1.22
CA SER A 212 -2.66 -5.95 0.10
C SER A 212 -3.55 -6.88 0.93
N LEU A 213 -4.61 -7.43 0.35
CA LEU A 213 -5.51 -8.36 1.03
C LEU A 213 -4.82 -9.66 1.42
N LEU A 214 -3.99 -10.23 0.53
CA LEU A 214 -3.19 -11.42 0.82
C LEU A 214 -2.20 -11.18 1.97
N THR A 215 -1.49 -10.05 1.95
CA THR A 215 -0.55 -9.67 3.01
C THR A 215 -1.27 -9.43 4.33
N THR A 216 -2.38 -8.70 4.29
CA THR A 216 -3.21 -8.41 5.48
C THR A 216 -3.80 -9.69 6.09
N GLY A 217 -4.29 -10.60 5.25
CA GLY A 217 -4.82 -11.90 5.66
C GLY A 217 -3.75 -12.81 6.27
N ALA A 218 -2.58 -12.92 5.64
CA ALA A 218 -1.45 -13.68 6.15
C ALA A 218 -0.99 -13.13 7.52
N TYR A 219 -0.93 -11.80 7.65
CA TYR A 219 -0.59 -11.16 8.93
C TYR A 219 -1.67 -11.39 9.99
N ALA A 220 -2.95 -11.35 9.63
CA ALA A 220 -4.05 -11.62 10.56
C ALA A 220 -4.00 -13.05 11.10
N LEU A 221 -3.74 -14.03 10.24
CA LEU A 221 -3.53 -15.43 10.63
C LEU A 221 -2.32 -15.60 11.57
N PHE A 222 -1.20 -14.94 11.23
CA PHE A 222 0.00 -14.97 12.07
C PHE A 222 -0.26 -14.38 13.46
N VAL A 223 -0.91 -13.23 13.54
CA VAL A 223 -1.25 -12.58 14.83
C VAL A 223 -2.24 -13.41 15.63
N ALA A 224 -3.28 -13.96 14.99
CA ALA A 224 -4.25 -14.84 15.66
C ALA A 224 -3.58 -16.09 16.24
N TRP A 225 -2.68 -16.71 15.45
CA TRP A 225 -1.91 -17.88 15.90
C TRP A 225 -1.00 -17.57 17.09
N ARG A 226 -0.32 -16.40 17.09
CA ARG A 226 0.48 -15.96 18.24
C ARG A 226 -0.37 -15.73 19.48
N ALA A 227 -1.47 -14.98 19.33
CA ALA A 227 -2.39 -14.66 20.41
C ALA A 227 -3.02 -15.93 21.02
N ALA A 228 -3.41 -16.91 20.18
CA ALA A 228 -3.93 -18.20 20.65
C ALA A 228 -2.91 -19.03 21.47
N ARG A 229 -1.61 -18.80 21.24
CA ARG A 229 -0.52 -19.46 22.00
C ARG A 229 -0.07 -18.70 23.26
N GLY A 230 -0.75 -17.61 23.64
CA GLY A 230 -0.38 -16.78 24.77
C GLY A 230 0.98 -16.07 24.62
N ARG A 231 1.51 -15.96 23.39
CA ARG A 231 2.83 -15.41 23.11
C ARG A 231 2.85 -13.89 22.88
N ASP A 232 1.68 -13.26 22.84
CA ASP A 232 1.52 -11.80 22.67
C ASP A 232 1.34 -11.05 24.01
N GLN A 233 1.83 -11.61 25.13
CA GLN A 233 1.80 -10.92 26.43
C GLN A 233 2.89 -9.84 26.58
N ALA A 234 3.44 -9.34 25.50
CA ALA A 234 4.53 -8.36 25.52
C ALA A 234 4.05 -6.95 25.15
N GLY A 235 3.16 -6.40 25.94
CA GLY A 235 2.82 -4.97 25.94
C GLY A 235 2.23 -4.60 27.30
N PRO A 236 2.41 -3.36 27.80
CA PRO A 236 1.73 -2.88 29.00
C PRO A 236 0.24 -2.70 28.71
N GLY A 237 -0.51 -3.76 28.77
CA GLY A 237 -1.95 -3.78 28.56
C GLY A 237 -2.50 -5.12 28.95
N THR A 238 -3.67 -5.11 29.61
CA THR A 238 -4.45 -6.29 29.95
C THR A 238 -4.47 -7.31 28.80
N PRO A 239 -4.26 -8.60 29.08
CA PRO A 239 -4.38 -9.64 28.08
C PRO A 239 -5.70 -9.48 27.34
N ALA A 240 -5.66 -9.53 26.00
CA ALA A 240 -6.84 -9.36 25.19
C ALA A 240 -7.90 -10.37 25.59
N SER A 241 -9.03 -9.89 26.11
CA SER A 241 -10.15 -10.74 26.49
C SER A 241 -10.74 -11.43 25.25
N GLY A 242 -11.03 -12.71 25.36
CA GLY A 242 -11.72 -13.46 24.31
C GLY A 242 -10.81 -14.30 23.41
N ASN A 243 -11.48 -15.13 22.61
CA ASN A 243 -10.83 -16.07 21.71
C ASN A 243 -10.20 -15.37 20.50
N ALA A 244 -8.90 -15.58 20.26
CA ALA A 244 -8.17 -15.01 19.15
C ALA A 244 -8.77 -15.36 17.77
N TRP A 245 -9.34 -16.56 17.63
CA TRP A 245 -10.00 -17.00 16.41
C TRP A 245 -11.31 -16.28 16.15
N LEU A 246 -12.08 -15.94 17.19
CA LEU A 246 -13.28 -15.11 17.03
C LEU A 246 -12.92 -13.68 16.61
N ARG A 247 -11.80 -13.14 17.11
CA ARG A 247 -11.29 -11.83 16.66
C ARG A 247 -10.83 -11.87 15.20
N LEU A 248 -10.24 -12.99 14.76
CA LEU A 248 -9.91 -13.19 13.34
C LEU A 248 -11.19 -13.23 12.48
N VAL A 249 -12.22 -13.93 12.89
CA VAL A 249 -13.53 -13.97 12.19
C VAL A 249 -14.16 -12.57 12.14
N ALA A 250 -14.11 -11.80 13.23
CA ALA A 250 -14.58 -10.41 13.23
C ALA A 250 -13.78 -9.52 12.24
N SER A 251 -12.47 -9.75 12.14
CA SER A 251 -11.62 -9.03 11.15
C SER A 251 -11.96 -9.45 9.72
N LEU A 252 -12.28 -10.71 9.47
CA LEU A 252 -12.77 -11.16 8.16
C LEU A 252 -14.12 -10.49 7.82
N GLY A 253 -15.03 -10.39 8.79
CA GLY A 253 -16.28 -9.62 8.65
C GLY A 253 -16.02 -8.15 8.29
N ALA A 254 -15.03 -7.52 8.93
CA ALA A 254 -14.62 -6.16 8.60
C ALA A 254 -14.07 -6.03 7.17
N VAL A 255 -13.28 -7.00 6.71
CA VAL A 255 -12.78 -7.03 5.32
C VAL A 255 -13.95 -7.16 4.34
N VAL A 256 -14.90 -8.07 4.60
CA VAL A 256 -16.10 -8.25 3.76
C VAL A 256 -16.92 -6.95 3.71
N LEU A 257 -17.13 -6.30 4.87
CA LEU A 257 -17.81 -5.00 4.92
C LEU A 257 -17.07 -3.93 4.09
N GLY A 258 -15.74 -3.86 4.19
CA GLY A 258 -14.93 -2.94 3.38
C GLY A 258 -15.06 -3.22 1.88
N MET A 259 -15.04 -4.49 1.49
CA MET A 259 -15.23 -4.88 0.09
C MET A 259 -16.60 -4.50 -0.45
N THR A 260 -17.67 -4.61 0.37
CA THR A 260 -19.02 -4.22 -0.08
C THR A 260 -19.14 -2.71 -0.32
N MET A 261 -18.36 -1.87 0.38
CA MET A 261 -18.30 -0.42 0.09
C MET A 261 -17.83 -0.12 -1.34
N GLY A 262 -17.02 -0.99 -1.93
CA GLY A 262 -16.50 -0.84 -3.29
C GLY A 262 -17.41 -1.38 -4.39
N PHE A 263 -18.55 -2.01 -4.07
CA PHE A 263 -19.43 -2.60 -5.09
C PHE A 263 -19.96 -1.56 -6.08
N ILE A 264 -20.14 -0.32 -5.66
CA ILE A 264 -20.54 0.79 -6.54
C ILE A 264 -19.60 0.94 -7.74
N GLN A 265 -18.31 0.65 -7.57
CA GLN A 265 -17.31 0.70 -8.63
C GLN A 265 -17.12 -0.67 -9.30
N TYR A 266 -17.00 -1.75 -8.51
CA TYR A 266 -16.62 -3.06 -9.05
C TYR A 266 -17.75 -3.81 -9.75
N TRP A 267 -19.00 -3.56 -9.40
CA TRP A 267 -20.12 -4.21 -10.09
C TRP A 267 -20.20 -3.80 -11.57
N PRO A 268 -20.18 -2.50 -11.92
CA PRO A 268 -20.11 -2.10 -13.33
C PRO A 268 -18.84 -2.60 -14.05
N VAL A 269 -17.69 -2.64 -13.35
CA VAL A 269 -16.43 -3.17 -13.91
C VAL A 269 -16.57 -4.64 -14.29
N ARG A 270 -17.16 -5.46 -13.42
CA ARG A 270 -17.39 -6.88 -13.70
C ARG A 270 -18.26 -7.09 -14.95
N GLU A 271 -19.32 -6.32 -15.08
CA GLU A 271 -20.19 -6.35 -16.26
C GLU A 271 -19.40 -5.98 -17.53
N TYR A 272 -18.64 -4.90 -17.46
CA TYR A 272 -17.88 -4.38 -18.60
C TYR A 272 -16.73 -5.30 -19.02
N VAL A 273 -16.07 -5.98 -18.08
CA VAL A 273 -14.96 -6.91 -18.39
C VAL A 273 -15.42 -8.02 -19.35
N ALA A 274 -16.67 -8.49 -19.23
CA ALA A 274 -17.21 -9.52 -20.13
C ALA A 274 -17.23 -9.08 -21.61
N TRP A 275 -17.28 -7.77 -21.86
CA TRP A 275 -17.29 -7.17 -23.20
C TRP A 275 -15.93 -6.63 -23.64
N SER A 276 -14.90 -6.80 -22.80
CA SER A 276 -13.55 -6.30 -23.06
C SER A 276 -12.63 -7.40 -23.60
N PRO A 277 -11.46 -7.02 -24.18
CA PRO A 277 -10.42 -7.98 -24.58
C PRO A 277 -9.84 -8.79 -23.40
N ARG A 278 -10.29 -8.54 -22.18
CA ARG A 278 -9.91 -9.29 -20.98
C ARG A 278 -10.90 -10.39 -20.59
N SER A 279 -11.98 -10.54 -21.33
CA SER A 279 -12.94 -11.63 -21.12
C SER A 279 -12.26 -12.99 -21.33
N GLY A 280 -12.46 -13.94 -20.43
CA GLY A 280 -11.90 -15.29 -20.52
C GLY A 280 -10.46 -15.46 -20.04
N GLY A 281 -9.84 -14.41 -19.48
CA GLY A 281 -8.45 -14.43 -19.02
C GLY A 281 -7.43 -14.27 -20.16
N LYS A 282 -6.16 -14.06 -19.80
CA LYS A 282 -5.07 -13.82 -20.76
C LYS A 282 -4.09 -14.99 -20.90
N GLY A 283 -4.21 -15.98 -20.02
CA GLY A 283 -3.37 -17.17 -20.02
C GLY A 283 -1.99 -17.00 -19.43
N TRP A 284 -1.23 -18.08 -19.44
CA TRP A 284 0.09 -18.18 -18.81
C TRP A 284 1.10 -17.17 -19.36
N GLU A 285 1.22 -17.06 -20.68
CA GLU A 285 2.19 -16.18 -21.33
C GLU A 285 1.99 -14.71 -20.92
N HIS A 286 0.75 -14.28 -20.81
CA HIS A 286 0.46 -12.93 -20.32
C HIS A 286 0.78 -12.77 -18.83
N ALA A 287 0.48 -13.79 -18.03
CA ALA A 287 0.71 -13.75 -16.58
C ALA A 287 2.20 -13.64 -16.23
N ILE A 288 3.10 -14.17 -17.07
CA ILE A 288 4.55 -14.13 -16.88
C ILE A 288 5.25 -13.01 -17.67
N SER A 289 4.55 -12.28 -18.54
CA SER A 289 5.16 -11.34 -19.51
C SER A 289 5.98 -10.21 -18.87
N TYR A 290 5.68 -9.85 -17.63
CA TYR A 290 6.39 -8.81 -16.86
C TYR A 290 7.09 -9.38 -15.62
N SER A 291 7.55 -10.64 -15.70
CA SER A 291 8.34 -11.24 -14.64
C SER A 291 9.64 -10.45 -14.42
N LEU A 292 10.01 -10.21 -13.17
CA LEU A 292 11.25 -9.52 -12.83
C LEU A 292 12.45 -10.35 -13.29
N PRO A 293 13.33 -9.84 -14.17
CA PRO A 293 14.57 -10.51 -14.52
C PRO A 293 15.48 -10.69 -13.29
N ILE A 294 16.14 -11.85 -13.19
CA ILE A 294 16.94 -12.18 -11.99
C ILE A 294 18.08 -11.16 -11.80
N GLU A 295 18.70 -10.72 -12.88
CA GLU A 295 19.75 -9.70 -12.88
C GLU A 295 19.24 -8.33 -12.38
N GLU A 296 17.97 -8.03 -12.53
CA GLU A 296 17.37 -6.78 -12.06
C GLU A 296 17.11 -6.73 -10.57
N LEU A 297 17.30 -7.85 -9.84
CA LEU A 297 17.35 -7.81 -8.37
C LEU A 297 18.42 -6.84 -7.85
N ILE A 298 19.45 -6.54 -8.65
CA ILE A 298 20.46 -5.54 -8.31
C ILE A 298 19.87 -4.13 -8.16
N ASN A 299 18.74 -3.82 -8.83
CA ASN A 299 18.03 -2.56 -8.69
C ASN A 299 17.59 -2.30 -7.24
N THR A 300 17.43 -3.34 -6.43
CA THR A 300 16.99 -3.18 -5.03
C THR A 300 17.98 -2.38 -4.19
N TRP A 301 19.26 -2.35 -4.54
CA TRP A 301 20.30 -1.62 -3.83
C TRP A 301 21.17 -0.70 -4.70
N LEU A 302 21.20 -0.91 -6.02
CA LEU A 302 21.84 -0.01 -6.98
C LEU A 302 20.74 0.67 -7.81
N PRO A 303 20.38 1.94 -7.50
CA PRO A 303 19.23 2.57 -8.11
C PRO A 303 19.39 2.68 -9.62
N GLN A 304 18.33 2.34 -10.34
CA GLN A 304 18.24 2.46 -11.79
C GLN A 304 19.34 1.71 -12.57
N PHE A 305 19.84 0.61 -12.03
CA PHE A 305 20.86 -0.19 -12.73
C PHE A 305 20.40 -0.60 -14.14
N SER A 306 19.17 -1.09 -14.28
CA SER A 306 18.60 -1.44 -15.59
C SER A 306 17.95 -0.26 -16.33
N GLY A 307 17.95 0.95 -15.75
CA GLY A 307 17.20 2.09 -16.27
C GLY A 307 15.70 1.96 -16.03
N ILE A 308 14.97 3.03 -16.32
CA ILE A 308 13.49 3.07 -16.28
C ILE A 308 12.98 3.86 -17.49
N LEU A 309 11.73 3.60 -17.91
CA LEU A 309 11.07 4.24 -19.04
C LEU A 309 11.92 4.12 -20.32
N ASP A 310 12.24 5.25 -20.94
CA ASP A 310 13.02 5.37 -22.20
C ASP A 310 14.50 4.97 -22.06
N GLN A 311 15.02 4.92 -20.84
CA GLN A 311 16.40 4.51 -20.55
C GLN A 311 16.53 3.02 -20.17
N TYR A 312 15.43 2.29 -20.18
CA TYR A 312 15.44 0.88 -19.81
C TYR A 312 16.11 0.02 -20.89
N TRP A 313 17.10 -0.78 -20.47
CA TRP A 313 17.84 -1.70 -21.34
C TRP A 313 17.66 -3.18 -21.01
N GLY A 314 16.80 -3.50 -20.01
CA GLY A 314 16.52 -4.88 -19.58
C GLY A 314 15.67 -5.67 -20.57
N ARG A 315 15.26 -6.87 -20.14
CA ARG A 315 14.56 -7.85 -21.01
C ARG A 315 13.07 -7.60 -21.18
N ASN A 316 12.43 -6.89 -20.26
CA ASN A 316 11.01 -6.61 -20.35
C ASN A 316 10.73 -5.53 -21.40
N GLY A 317 9.52 -5.54 -21.96
CA GLY A 317 9.12 -4.50 -22.92
C GLY A 317 9.01 -3.10 -22.31
N ILE A 318 8.87 -3.01 -20.98
CA ILE A 318 8.75 -1.76 -20.26
C ILE A 318 9.15 -1.95 -18.78
N HIS A 319 9.78 -0.93 -18.20
CA HIS A 319 10.12 -0.83 -16.78
C HIS A 319 9.70 0.53 -16.24
N LEU A 320 8.70 0.56 -15.38
CA LEU A 320 7.98 1.78 -15.01
C LEU A 320 8.33 2.30 -13.62
N HIS A 321 8.81 1.42 -12.73
CA HIS A 321 9.01 1.72 -11.32
C HIS A 321 10.43 1.39 -10.91
N SER A 322 10.88 2.02 -9.83
CA SER A 322 12.16 1.69 -9.20
C SER A 322 11.95 0.63 -8.12
N GLU A 323 12.71 -0.44 -8.15
CA GLU A 323 12.78 -1.45 -7.08
C GLU A 323 13.76 -1.06 -5.98
N TYR A 324 14.36 0.13 -6.03
CA TYR A 324 15.35 0.56 -5.06
C TYR A 324 14.79 0.62 -3.64
N LEU A 325 15.32 -0.20 -2.75
CA LEU A 325 14.91 -0.27 -1.34
C LEU A 325 15.76 0.65 -0.43
N GLY A 326 16.88 1.14 -0.92
CA GLY A 326 17.87 1.90 -0.16
C GLY A 326 18.99 1.02 0.38
N ALA A 327 20.24 1.29 -0.01
CA ALA A 327 21.39 0.52 0.47
C ALA A 327 21.51 0.54 2.00
N SER A 328 21.29 1.71 2.64
CA SER A 328 21.26 1.85 4.10
C SER A 328 20.14 1.03 4.76
N VAL A 329 18.95 0.97 4.13
CA VAL A 329 17.81 0.18 4.63
C VAL A 329 18.13 -1.30 4.57
N LEU A 330 18.73 -1.78 3.47
CA LEU A 330 19.15 -3.18 3.33
C LEU A 330 20.24 -3.57 4.32
N LEU A 331 21.22 -2.69 4.56
CA LEU A 331 22.25 -2.90 5.58
C LEU A 331 21.66 -2.98 6.99
N LEU A 332 20.74 -2.06 7.34
CA LEU A 332 20.03 -2.10 8.63
C LEU A 332 19.16 -3.35 8.76
N ALA A 333 18.50 -3.79 7.68
CA ALA A 333 17.71 -5.02 7.67
C ALA A 333 18.60 -6.27 7.88
N ALA A 334 19.72 -6.35 7.16
CA ALA A 334 20.69 -7.43 7.32
C ALA A 334 21.26 -7.47 8.75
N PHE A 335 21.63 -6.32 9.28
CA PHE A 335 22.08 -6.18 10.69
C PHE A 335 20.97 -6.62 11.67
N GLY A 336 19.72 -6.17 11.47
CA GLY A 336 18.58 -6.56 12.30
C GLY A 336 18.27 -8.06 12.24
N ILE A 337 18.48 -8.72 11.10
CA ILE A 337 18.36 -10.17 10.97
C ILE A 337 19.50 -10.86 11.72
N ALA A 338 20.74 -10.44 11.53
CA ALA A 338 21.93 -11.04 12.14
C ALA A 338 21.95 -10.84 13.66
N SER A 339 21.67 -9.65 14.15
CA SER A 339 21.69 -9.27 15.58
C SER A 339 20.41 -9.59 16.33
N GLY A 340 19.42 -10.14 15.70
CA GLY A 340 18.04 -10.27 16.21
C GLY A 340 17.82 -11.18 17.40
N ARG A 341 18.88 -11.65 18.05
CA ARG A 341 18.81 -12.24 19.41
C ARG A 341 18.59 -11.18 20.48
N ALA A 342 18.87 -9.89 20.18
CA ALA A 342 18.78 -8.79 21.13
C ALA A 342 17.33 -8.42 21.51
N VAL A 343 16.31 -8.71 20.67
CA VAL A 343 14.90 -8.42 20.95
C VAL A 343 14.04 -9.68 20.73
N PRO A 344 14.00 -10.59 21.73
CA PRO A 344 13.26 -11.86 21.61
C PRO A 344 11.77 -11.68 21.26
N ALA A 345 11.13 -10.63 21.78
CA ALA A 345 9.71 -10.33 21.53
C ALA A 345 9.39 -10.14 20.03
N LEU A 346 10.31 -9.58 19.26
CA LEU A 346 10.15 -9.34 17.83
C LEU A 346 10.61 -10.51 16.94
N ARG A 347 11.18 -11.57 17.51
CA ARG A 347 11.76 -12.69 16.74
C ARG A 347 10.75 -13.30 15.76
N ALA A 348 9.55 -13.61 16.21
CA ALA A 348 8.54 -14.23 15.37
C ALA A 348 8.05 -13.27 14.27
N THR A 349 7.76 -12.01 14.63
CA THR A 349 7.34 -10.97 13.68
C THR A 349 8.41 -10.72 12.61
N ARG A 350 9.68 -10.67 13.00
CA ARG A 350 10.80 -10.55 12.07
C ARG A 350 10.81 -11.69 11.05
N TRP A 351 10.74 -12.95 11.51
CA TRP A 351 10.76 -14.11 10.61
C TRP A 351 9.51 -14.19 9.74
N PHE A 352 8.37 -13.72 10.23
CA PHE A 352 7.17 -13.57 9.41
C PHE A 352 7.45 -12.62 8.23
N PHE A 353 8.01 -11.43 8.47
CA PHE A 353 8.29 -10.48 7.40
C PHE A 353 9.44 -10.92 6.48
N VAL A 354 10.45 -11.61 7.00
CA VAL A 354 11.49 -12.24 6.15
C VAL A 354 10.85 -13.28 5.22
N GLY A 355 9.98 -14.14 5.74
CA GLY A 355 9.24 -15.11 4.92
C GLY A 355 8.36 -14.44 3.87
N THR A 356 7.66 -13.38 4.26
CA THR A 356 6.84 -12.57 3.34
C THR A 356 7.70 -11.96 2.23
N LEU A 357 8.88 -11.40 2.56
CA LEU A 357 9.82 -10.86 1.59
C LEU A 357 10.27 -11.94 0.59
N VAL A 358 10.66 -13.12 1.07
CA VAL A 358 11.08 -14.24 0.19
C VAL A 358 9.95 -14.65 -0.75
N ILE A 359 8.72 -14.83 -0.23
CA ILE A 359 7.55 -15.18 -1.04
C ILE A 359 7.26 -14.08 -2.07
N ALA A 360 7.29 -12.81 -1.68
CA ALA A 360 7.05 -11.69 -2.59
C ALA A 360 8.12 -11.60 -3.69
N THR A 361 9.39 -11.83 -3.35
CA THR A 361 10.48 -11.86 -4.34
C THR A 361 10.30 -13.01 -5.33
N LEU A 362 10.01 -14.22 -4.85
CA LEU A 362 9.72 -15.37 -5.71
C LEU A 362 8.50 -15.14 -6.62
N TRP A 363 7.49 -14.45 -6.11
CA TRP A 363 6.33 -14.05 -6.90
C TRP A 363 6.70 -13.03 -7.97
N ALA A 364 7.50 -12.02 -7.63
CA ALA A 364 7.95 -11.00 -8.59
C ALA A 364 8.83 -11.59 -9.70
N LEU A 365 9.67 -12.59 -9.38
CA LEU A 365 10.45 -13.32 -10.37
C LEU A 365 9.59 -14.09 -11.38
N GLY A 366 8.32 -14.32 -11.09
CA GLY A 366 7.34 -14.85 -12.03
C GLY A 366 7.80 -16.11 -12.77
N GLY A 367 7.72 -16.10 -14.09
CA GLY A 367 8.14 -17.20 -14.96
C GLY A 367 9.63 -17.53 -14.91
N ASN A 368 10.47 -16.69 -14.29
CA ASN A 368 11.89 -16.98 -14.09
C ASN A 368 12.14 -18.02 -12.96
N THR A 369 11.08 -18.43 -12.24
CA THR A 369 11.14 -19.47 -11.21
C THR A 369 9.94 -20.42 -11.31
N PRO A 370 10.08 -21.72 -10.92
CA PRO A 370 8.94 -22.62 -10.88
C PRO A 370 7.89 -22.27 -9.82
N PHE A 371 8.20 -21.37 -8.88
CA PHE A 371 7.28 -20.95 -7.83
C PHE A 371 5.99 -20.33 -8.39
N TYR A 372 6.10 -19.57 -9.48
CA TYR A 372 4.93 -18.87 -10.03
C TYR A 372 3.89 -19.83 -10.61
N SER A 373 4.26 -21.03 -11.04
CA SER A 373 3.29 -22.04 -11.49
C SER A 373 2.34 -22.44 -10.36
N ILE A 374 2.81 -22.49 -9.12
CA ILE A 374 1.98 -22.73 -7.93
C ILE A 374 1.02 -21.55 -7.72
N VAL A 375 1.56 -20.31 -7.77
CA VAL A 375 0.74 -19.09 -7.64
C VAL A 375 -0.35 -19.05 -8.71
N TYR A 376 0.00 -19.31 -9.96
CA TYR A 376 -0.93 -19.33 -11.09
C TYR A 376 -2.03 -20.39 -10.93
N ALA A 377 -1.70 -21.54 -10.34
CA ALA A 377 -2.67 -22.61 -10.12
C ALA A 377 -3.71 -22.28 -9.03
N ILE A 378 -3.26 -21.68 -7.90
CA ILE A 378 -4.06 -21.60 -6.67
C ILE A 378 -4.58 -20.18 -6.35
N VAL A 379 -3.96 -19.12 -6.86
CA VAL A 379 -4.36 -17.75 -6.51
C VAL A 379 -5.38 -17.23 -7.52
N PRO A 380 -6.62 -16.88 -7.09
CA PRO A 380 -7.62 -16.31 -7.98
C PRO A 380 -7.15 -14.99 -8.61
N GLY A 381 -7.49 -14.77 -9.89
CA GLY A 381 -7.16 -13.53 -10.60
C GLY A 381 -5.74 -13.44 -11.16
N THR A 382 -4.98 -14.55 -11.14
CA THR A 382 -3.66 -14.64 -11.81
C THR A 382 -3.75 -15.22 -13.23
N LYS A 383 -4.93 -15.69 -13.65
CA LYS A 383 -5.20 -16.31 -14.96
C LYS A 383 -5.75 -15.31 -15.96
#